data_9cd8313ac724871eb08dd9b19051ec80
#
_entry.id   9cd8313ac724871eb08dd9b19051ec80
#
_cell.length_a   1.000
_cell.length_b   1.000
_cell.length_c   1.000
_cell.angle_alpha   90.00
_cell.angle_beta   90.00
_cell.angle_gamma   90.00
#
_symmetry.space_group_name_H-M   'P 1'
#
loop_
_entity.id
_entity.type
_entity.pdbx_description
1 polymer ?
#
loop_
_entity_poly.entity_id
_entity_poly.type
_entity_poly.pdbx_seq_one_letter_code
_entity_poly.pdbx_strand_id
1 'polypeptide(L)'
;PAASLAPASVTKPEPEELVVPVPSKPLPAEYADFIDWLANANDLIEAKWSKQRVAPRGDLEPEIMTISALPEKNHHGEVNLFNSDNQKLLDRMLAAIGCDSQKSYSATISQSVPFDGRIDEQHWTTLKTRIFHHIGLVRPKRVICFGDLAAKIIFGEDLMSARKNKQFINHGSCKTEAIVTFHPRILIERPLFKAEAWKDLQMLTRISAP
;
A
#
# COMPACT_ATOMS: atom_id res chain seq x y z
N PRO A 1 39.93 31.52 -33.60
CA PRO A 1 39.64 31.21 -32.19
C PRO A 1 38.34 30.41 -32.10
N ALA A 2 38.47 29.13 -31.77
CA ALA A 2 37.33 28.20 -31.59
C ALA A 2 36.85 28.30 -30.15
N ALA A 3 35.59 28.66 -29.97
CA ALA A 3 34.94 28.65 -28.68
C ALA A 3 34.53 27.21 -28.33
N SER A 4 35.11 26.69 -27.23
CA SER A 4 34.75 25.39 -26.63
C SER A 4 33.42 25.52 -25.91
N LEU A 5 32.41 24.80 -26.36
CA LEU A 5 31.15 24.61 -25.67
C LEU A 5 31.31 23.46 -24.63
N ALA A 6 31.24 23.81 -23.36
CA ALA A 6 31.19 22.84 -22.26
C ALA A 6 29.84 22.07 -22.27
N PRO A 7 29.82 20.77 -21.96
CA PRO A 7 28.57 20.04 -21.91
C PRO A 7 27.74 20.44 -20.69
N ALA A 8 26.47 20.76 -20.91
CA ALA A 8 25.49 21.01 -19.86
C ALA A 8 25.29 19.74 -19.02
N SER A 9 25.50 19.85 -17.71
CA SER A 9 25.22 18.79 -16.75
C SER A 9 23.70 18.57 -16.66
N VAL A 10 23.26 17.41 -17.09
CA VAL A 10 21.88 16.95 -16.91
C VAL A 10 21.70 16.62 -15.42
N THR A 11 21.10 17.53 -14.69
CA THR A 11 20.63 17.29 -13.32
C THR A 11 19.51 16.27 -13.37
N LYS A 12 19.73 15.11 -12.75
CA LYS A 12 18.72 14.07 -12.51
C LYS A 12 17.58 14.71 -11.71
N PRO A 13 16.30 14.61 -12.12
CA PRO A 13 15.20 15.17 -11.35
C PRO A 13 15.15 14.49 -9.97
N GLU A 14 15.19 15.31 -8.93
CA GLU A 14 14.95 14.93 -7.56
C GLU A 14 13.51 14.37 -7.45
N PRO A 15 13.26 13.29 -6.70
CA PRO A 15 11.92 12.73 -6.59
C PRO A 15 10.97 13.80 -6.02
N GLU A 16 9.90 14.13 -6.74
CA GLU A 16 8.84 15.02 -6.25
C GLU A 16 8.35 14.52 -4.90
N GLU A 17 8.44 15.36 -3.88
CA GLU A 17 7.86 15.11 -2.58
C GLU A 17 6.34 15.00 -2.73
N LEU A 18 5.80 13.80 -2.48
CA LEU A 18 4.36 13.57 -2.41
C LEU A 18 3.79 14.35 -1.22
N VAL A 19 3.26 15.53 -1.50
CA VAL A 19 2.60 16.37 -0.51
C VAL A 19 1.35 15.65 -0.01
N VAL A 20 1.31 15.34 1.29
CA VAL A 20 0.13 14.73 1.93
C VAL A 20 -0.95 15.81 2.04
N PRO A 21 -2.15 15.60 1.45
CA PRO A 21 -3.26 16.54 1.63
C PRO A 21 -3.69 16.59 3.10
N VAL A 22 -3.86 17.78 3.64
CA VAL A 22 -4.32 17.95 5.03
C VAL A 22 -5.81 17.59 5.11
N PRO A 23 -6.23 16.66 5.98
CA PRO A 23 -7.63 16.28 6.12
C PRO A 23 -8.45 17.45 6.68
N SER A 24 -9.69 17.58 6.24
CA SER A 24 -10.63 18.60 6.71
C SER A 24 -11.07 18.45 8.18
N LYS A 25 -10.89 17.25 8.75
CA LYS A 25 -11.02 16.92 10.18
C LYS A 25 -9.78 16.19 10.65
N PRO A 26 -9.28 16.44 11.87
CA PRO A 26 -8.16 15.70 12.41
C PRO A 26 -8.54 14.22 12.55
N LEU A 27 -7.66 13.34 12.07
CA LEU A 27 -7.79 11.90 12.27
C LEU A 27 -7.40 11.54 13.71
N PRO A 28 -7.97 10.45 14.30
CA PRO A 28 -7.58 10.00 15.63
C PRO A 28 -6.06 9.79 15.73
N ALA A 29 -5.43 10.37 16.75
CA ALA A 29 -3.98 10.35 16.89
C ALA A 29 -3.45 9.04 17.50
N GLU A 30 -4.26 8.35 18.29
CA GLU A 30 -3.90 7.07 18.90
C GLU A 30 -4.35 5.92 18.01
N TYR A 31 -3.52 4.87 17.93
CA TYR A 31 -3.79 3.72 17.07
C TYR A 31 -5.12 3.03 17.39
N ALA A 32 -5.40 2.80 18.68
CA ALA A 32 -6.63 2.12 19.10
C ALA A 32 -7.88 2.91 18.69
N ASP A 33 -7.87 4.22 18.91
CA ASP A 33 -8.97 5.11 18.54
C ASP A 33 -9.15 5.19 17.02
N PHE A 34 -8.03 5.14 16.28
CA PHE A 34 -8.07 5.13 14.82
C PHE A 34 -8.68 3.84 14.27
N ILE A 35 -8.36 2.68 14.84
CA ILE A 35 -8.92 1.40 14.43
C ILE A 35 -10.42 1.32 14.77
N ASP A 36 -10.82 1.80 15.94
CA ASP A 36 -12.24 1.87 16.31
C ASP A 36 -13.01 2.82 15.37
N TRP A 37 -12.44 3.98 15.07
CA TRP A 37 -13.01 4.90 14.10
C TRP A 37 -13.15 4.29 12.70
N LEU A 38 -12.14 3.57 12.19
CA LEU A 38 -12.21 2.86 10.91
C LEU A 38 -13.34 1.83 10.89
N ALA A 39 -13.56 1.14 12.01
CA ALA A 39 -14.59 0.11 12.12
C ALA A 39 -16.01 0.71 12.22
N ASN A 40 -16.19 1.80 12.98
CA ASN A 40 -17.50 2.22 13.47
C ASN A 40 -17.98 3.57 12.95
N ALA A 41 -17.10 4.45 12.45
CA ALA A 41 -17.49 5.81 12.08
C ALA A 41 -18.46 5.85 10.88
N ASN A 42 -19.52 6.65 11.04
CA ASN A 42 -20.56 6.78 10.01
C ASN A 42 -20.26 7.89 8.97
N ASP A 43 -19.25 8.72 9.23
CA ASP A 43 -18.79 9.77 8.33
C ASP A 43 -17.76 9.27 7.29
N LEU A 44 -17.32 8.03 7.40
CA LEU A 44 -16.50 7.39 6.38
C LEU A 44 -17.31 7.10 5.12
N ILE A 45 -16.65 7.23 3.97
CA ILE A 45 -17.26 6.92 2.68
C ILE A 45 -17.76 5.48 2.60
N GLU A 46 -17.05 4.57 3.25
CA GLU A 46 -17.38 3.14 3.32
C GLU A 46 -18.72 2.87 4.00
N ALA A 47 -19.19 3.78 4.85
CA ALA A 47 -20.52 3.67 5.47
C ALA A 47 -21.66 3.70 4.42
N LYS A 48 -21.41 4.33 3.27
CA LYS A 48 -22.36 4.39 2.15
C LYS A 48 -22.33 3.14 1.28
N TRP A 49 -21.25 2.36 1.34
CA TRP A 49 -21.05 1.20 0.46
C TRP A 49 -21.48 -0.10 1.12
N SER A 50 -21.11 -0.33 2.38
CA SER A 50 -21.42 -1.55 3.09
C SER A 50 -21.30 -1.35 4.60
N LYS A 51 -22.11 -2.14 5.35
CA LYS A 51 -21.98 -2.27 6.80
C LYS A 51 -20.82 -3.20 7.19
N GLN A 52 -20.39 -4.07 6.28
CA GLN A 52 -19.26 -4.96 6.53
C GLN A 52 -17.97 -4.22 6.28
N ARG A 53 -17.17 -4.05 7.33
CA ARG A 53 -15.83 -3.47 7.28
C ARG A 53 -14.81 -4.47 7.77
N VAL A 54 -13.65 -4.46 7.14
CA VAL A 54 -12.53 -5.32 7.53
C VAL A 54 -11.55 -4.51 8.36
N ALA A 55 -11.25 -5.03 9.55
CA ALA A 55 -10.18 -4.48 10.37
C ALA A 55 -8.81 -4.87 9.81
N PRO A 56 -7.81 -4.00 9.91
CA PRO A 56 -6.44 -4.38 9.66
C PRO A 56 -5.96 -5.40 10.68
N ARG A 57 -4.88 -6.13 10.38
CA ARG A 57 -4.37 -7.21 11.22
C ARG A 57 -2.86 -7.17 11.31
N GLY A 58 -2.33 -7.36 12.50
CA GLY A 58 -0.90 -7.41 12.81
C GLY A 58 -0.53 -6.52 13.98
N ASP A 59 0.71 -6.65 14.45
CA ASP A 59 1.25 -5.86 15.53
C ASP A 59 1.85 -4.54 15.03
N LEU A 60 2.03 -3.57 15.92
CA LEU A 60 2.69 -2.31 15.59
C LEU A 60 4.20 -2.50 15.37
N GLU A 61 4.80 -1.58 14.64
CA GLU A 61 6.21 -1.58 14.27
C GLU A 61 6.66 -2.87 13.54
N PRO A 62 5.84 -3.36 12.59
CA PRO A 62 6.15 -4.59 11.87
C PRO A 62 7.34 -4.39 10.94
N GLU A 63 7.99 -5.49 10.60
CA GLU A 63 9.03 -5.43 9.57
C GLU A 63 8.46 -5.06 8.20
N ILE A 64 7.29 -5.61 7.88
CA ILE A 64 6.59 -5.37 6.62
C ILE A 64 5.12 -5.08 6.89
N MET A 65 4.62 -3.99 6.29
CA MET A 65 3.20 -3.72 6.16
C MET A 65 2.77 -3.99 4.71
N THR A 66 1.73 -4.79 4.55
CA THR A 66 1.11 -5.07 3.25
C THR A 66 -0.16 -4.26 3.06
N ILE A 67 -0.31 -3.62 1.91
CA ILE A 67 -1.46 -2.76 1.61
C ILE A 67 -2.07 -3.16 0.28
N SER A 68 -3.36 -3.49 0.27
CA SER A 68 -4.18 -3.61 -0.93
C SER A 68 -5.22 -2.49 -1.01
N ALA A 69 -5.82 -2.26 -2.17
CA ALA A 69 -6.81 -1.18 -2.32
C ALA A 69 -8.12 -1.50 -1.61
N LEU A 70 -8.62 -2.71 -1.79
CA LEU A 70 -9.91 -3.18 -1.32
C LEU A 70 -9.77 -4.51 -0.61
N PRO A 71 -10.62 -4.80 0.38
CA PRO A 71 -10.77 -6.14 0.92
C PRO A 71 -11.44 -7.07 -0.10
N GLU A 72 -11.31 -8.35 0.11
CA GLU A 72 -11.85 -9.39 -0.77
C GLU A 72 -13.08 -10.05 -0.18
N LYS A 73 -14.06 -10.35 -1.03
CA LYS A 73 -15.22 -11.18 -0.66
C LYS A 73 -14.90 -12.65 -0.96
N ASN A 74 -15.20 -13.52 0.00
CA ASN A 74 -15.18 -14.96 -0.25
C ASN A 74 -16.50 -15.42 -0.91
N HIS A 75 -16.60 -16.70 -1.25
CA HIS A 75 -17.78 -17.29 -1.88
C HIS A 75 -19.05 -17.23 -1.01
N HIS A 76 -18.91 -17.04 0.30
CA HIS A 76 -20.03 -16.89 1.25
C HIS A 76 -20.41 -15.41 1.48
N GLY A 77 -19.76 -14.47 0.78
CA GLY A 77 -20.02 -13.04 0.91
C GLY A 77 -19.35 -12.39 2.12
N GLU A 78 -18.55 -13.13 2.88
CA GLU A 78 -17.74 -12.56 3.96
C GLU A 78 -16.58 -11.75 3.40
N VAL A 79 -16.28 -10.65 4.05
CA VAL A 79 -15.24 -9.72 3.62
C VAL A 79 -14.00 -9.92 4.48
N ASN A 80 -12.85 -10.12 3.83
CA ASN A 80 -11.55 -10.37 4.46
C ASN A 80 -10.47 -9.50 3.81
N LEU A 81 -9.34 -9.30 4.48
CA LEU A 81 -8.19 -8.60 3.87
C LEU A 81 -7.74 -9.28 2.59
N PHE A 82 -7.63 -10.61 2.64
CA PHE A 82 -7.37 -11.49 1.51
C PHE A 82 -8.26 -12.73 1.65
N ASN A 83 -8.72 -13.31 0.54
CA ASN A 83 -9.35 -14.64 0.58
C ASN A 83 -8.30 -15.71 0.93
N SER A 84 -8.76 -16.93 1.24
CA SER A 84 -7.89 -17.99 1.75
C SER A 84 -6.72 -18.34 0.82
N ASP A 85 -6.91 -18.34 -0.50
CA ASP A 85 -5.87 -18.72 -1.44
C ASP A 85 -4.87 -17.58 -1.69
N ASN A 86 -5.38 -16.34 -1.74
CA ASN A 86 -4.54 -15.15 -1.82
C ASN A 86 -3.70 -14.98 -0.55
N GLN A 87 -4.25 -15.26 0.63
CA GLN A 87 -3.52 -15.24 1.90
C GLN A 87 -2.40 -16.29 1.91
N LYS A 88 -2.68 -17.53 1.50
CA LYS A 88 -1.65 -18.58 1.40
C LYS A 88 -0.50 -18.18 0.45
N LEU A 89 -0.83 -17.53 -0.66
CA LEU A 89 0.20 -17.05 -1.58
C LEU A 89 0.99 -15.91 -0.96
N LEU A 90 0.33 -14.94 -0.31
CA LEU A 90 0.97 -13.85 0.41
C LEU A 90 1.95 -14.37 1.48
N ASP A 91 1.53 -15.35 2.29
CA ASP A 91 2.38 -15.95 3.31
C ASP A 91 3.66 -16.54 2.71
N ARG A 92 3.54 -17.23 1.55
CA ARG A 92 4.70 -17.76 0.82
C ARG A 92 5.59 -16.66 0.24
N MET A 93 4.99 -15.57 -0.25
CA MET A 93 5.73 -14.42 -0.77
C MET A 93 6.54 -13.75 0.34
N LEU A 94 5.95 -13.54 1.52
CA LEU A 94 6.63 -12.99 2.68
C LEU A 94 7.75 -13.92 3.19
N ALA A 95 7.47 -15.23 3.30
CA ALA A 95 8.46 -16.21 3.69
C ALA A 95 9.66 -16.26 2.73
N ALA A 96 9.43 -16.11 1.42
CA ALA A 96 10.49 -16.10 0.41
C ALA A 96 11.46 -14.91 0.54
N ILE A 97 11.04 -13.82 1.17
CA ILE A 97 11.89 -12.66 1.49
C ILE A 97 12.35 -12.65 2.96
N GLY A 98 12.17 -13.76 3.67
CA GLY A 98 12.62 -13.93 5.05
C GLY A 98 11.74 -13.25 6.09
N CYS A 99 10.51 -12.85 5.73
CA CYS A 99 9.55 -12.26 6.66
C CYS A 99 8.52 -13.29 7.11
N ASP A 100 8.33 -13.39 8.43
CA ASP A 100 7.24 -14.17 9.01
C ASP A 100 5.92 -13.42 8.80
N SER A 101 4.95 -14.07 8.16
CA SER A 101 3.63 -13.46 7.92
C SER A 101 2.89 -13.12 9.21
N GLN A 102 3.16 -13.83 10.31
CA GLN A 102 2.58 -13.52 11.64
C GLN A 102 3.14 -12.22 12.24
N LYS A 103 4.34 -11.81 11.81
CA LYS A 103 5.00 -10.55 12.21
C LYS A 103 4.82 -9.44 11.19
N SER A 104 3.98 -9.64 10.19
CA SER A 104 3.61 -8.63 9.23
C SER A 104 2.29 -7.96 9.62
N TYR A 105 2.11 -6.74 9.14
CA TYR A 105 0.85 -6.01 9.29
C TYR A 105 0.14 -5.96 7.93
N SER A 106 -1.15 -6.24 7.91
CA SER A 106 -1.95 -6.20 6.68
C SER A 106 -3.11 -5.23 6.81
N ALA A 107 -3.25 -4.35 5.83
CA ALA A 107 -4.33 -3.37 5.76
C ALA A 107 -4.85 -3.21 4.34
N THR A 108 -6.01 -2.56 4.22
CA THR A 108 -6.58 -2.10 2.97
C THR A 108 -6.73 -0.58 2.99
N ILE A 109 -6.67 0.06 1.82
CA ILE A 109 -6.90 1.50 1.70
C ILE A 109 -8.35 1.82 2.07
N SER A 110 -9.30 1.02 1.59
CA SER A 110 -10.70 1.06 2.01
C SER A 110 -11.06 -0.18 2.84
N GLN A 111 -11.82 -0.01 3.90
CA GLN A 111 -12.25 -1.09 4.79
C GLN A 111 -13.46 -1.87 4.29
N SER A 112 -14.12 -1.40 3.22
CA SER A 112 -15.24 -2.11 2.61
C SER A 112 -15.16 -2.09 1.08
N VAL A 113 -15.95 -2.93 0.44
CA VAL A 113 -16.03 -3.02 -1.02
C VAL A 113 -17.21 -2.21 -1.51
N PRO A 114 -17.01 -1.22 -2.41
CA PRO A 114 -18.11 -0.54 -3.09
C PRO A 114 -19.01 -1.53 -3.83
N PHE A 115 -20.27 -1.16 -4.05
CA PHE A 115 -21.24 -2.04 -4.70
C PHE A 115 -20.80 -2.47 -6.11
N ASP A 116 -20.23 -1.55 -6.87
CA ASP A 116 -19.71 -1.78 -8.23
C ASP A 116 -18.24 -2.23 -8.27
N GLY A 117 -17.60 -2.39 -7.08
CA GLY A 117 -16.20 -2.80 -6.96
C GLY A 117 -15.19 -1.70 -7.33
N ARG A 118 -15.63 -0.45 -7.51
CA ARG A 118 -14.79 0.67 -7.92
C ARG A 118 -14.77 1.77 -6.87
N ILE A 119 -13.63 2.41 -6.73
CA ILE A 119 -13.47 3.62 -5.92
C ILE A 119 -13.35 4.81 -6.88
N ASP A 120 -14.30 5.74 -6.81
CA ASP A 120 -14.25 6.97 -7.59
C ASP A 120 -13.01 7.79 -7.25
N GLU A 121 -12.41 8.42 -8.26
CA GLU A 121 -11.19 9.21 -8.11
C GLU A 121 -11.35 10.39 -7.15
N GLN A 122 -12.56 10.97 -7.04
CA GLN A 122 -12.87 12.03 -6.07
C GLN A 122 -12.56 11.64 -4.62
N HIS A 123 -12.49 10.33 -4.30
CA HIS A 123 -12.21 9.82 -2.97
C HIS A 123 -10.73 9.47 -2.73
N TRP A 124 -9.92 9.41 -3.79
CA TRP A 124 -8.53 8.99 -3.70
C TRP A 124 -7.70 9.83 -2.75
N THR A 125 -7.86 11.16 -2.81
CA THR A 125 -7.14 12.08 -1.92
C THR A 125 -7.44 11.80 -0.44
N THR A 126 -8.71 11.63 -0.08
CA THR A 126 -9.12 11.33 1.30
C THR A 126 -8.59 9.96 1.75
N LEU A 127 -8.68 8.95 0.89
CA LEU A 127 -8.18 7.61 1.17
C LEU A 127 -6.66 7.57 1.28
N LYS A 128 -5.95 8.32 0.42
CA LYS A 128 -4.50 8.49 0.49
C LYS A 128 -4.07 9.11 1.82
N THR A 129 -4.70 10.20 2.22
CA THR A 129 -4.40 10.85 3.50
C THR A 129 -4.58 9.90 4.67
N ARG A 130 -5.68 9.13 4.66
CA ARG A 130 -6.00 8.17 5.71
C ARG A 130 -5.00 7.01 5.77
N ILE A 131 -4.62 6.44 4.64
CA ILE A 131 -3.64 5.34 4.64
C ILE A 131 -2.25 5.82 5.03
N PHE A 132 -1.87 7.06 4.69
CA PHE A 132 -0.60 7.64 5.13
C PHE A 132 -0.57 7.87 6.63
N HIS A 133 -1.67 8.37 7.21
CA HIS A 133 -1.84 8.47 8.66
C HIS A 133 -1.74 7.10 9.34
N HIS A 134 -2.42 6.09 8.78
CA HIS A 134 -2.36 4.71 9.25
C HIS A 134 -0.93 4.16 9.26
N ILE A 135 -0.17 4.35 8.19
CA ILE A 135 1.25 3.97 8.11
C ILE A 135 2.05 4.69 9.21
N GLY A 136 1.77 5.96 9.46
CA GLY A 136 2.39 6.75 10.52
C GLY A 136 2.14 6.22 11.92
N LEU A 137 0.93 5.70 12.18
CA LEU A 137 0.57 5.07 13.45
C LEU A 137 1.20 3.68 13.62
N VAL A 138 1.21 2.87 12.55
CA VAL A 138 1.76 1.50 12.55
C VAL A 138 3.29 1.50 12.57
N ARG A 139 3.95 2.48 11.94
CA ARG A 139 5.40 2.63 11.82
C ARG A 139 6.13 1.39 11.25
N PRO A 140 5.71 0.86 10.11
CA PRO A 140 6.38 -0.27 9.50
C PRO A 140 7.79 0.11 9.02
N LYS A 141 8.72 -0.85 9.02
CA LYS A 141 10.05 -0.63 8.42
C LYS A 141 9.96 -0.52 6.90
N ARG A 142 9.07 -1.30 6.28
CA ARG A 142 8.87 -1.37 4.83
C ARG A 142 7.40 -1.59 4.48
N VAL A 143 7.00 -1.16 3.29
CA VAL A 143 5.64 -1.33 2.78
C VAL A 143 5.66 -2.12 1.47
N ILE A 144 4.74 -3.07 1.32
CA ILE A 144 4.42 -3.71 0.04
C ILE A 144 3.02 -3.28 -0.36
N CYS A 145 2.92 -2.59 -1.48
CA CYS A 145 1.66 -2.12 -2.05
C CYS A 145 1.22 -3.06 -3.18
N PHE A 146 0.02 -3.60 -3.10
CA PHE A 146 -0.50 -4.59 -4.03
C PHE A 146 -1.51 -4.02 -5.03
N GLY A 147 -1.17 -4.12 -6.31
CA GLY A 147 -2.09 -3.91 -7.42
C GLY A 147 -2.19 -2.47 -7.91
N ASP A 148 -2.83 -2.31 -9.07
CA ASP A 148 -2.88 -1.07 -9.83
C ASP A 148 -3.64 0.06 -9.10
N LEU A 149 -4.80 -0.26 -8.52
CA LEU A 149 -5.60 0.75 -7.81
C LEU A 149 -4.87 1.30 -6.59
N ALA A 150 -4.17 0.45 -5.83
CA ALA A 150 -3.38 0.89 -4.69
C ALA A 150 -2.20 1.76 -5.14
N ALA A 151 -1.52 1.41 -6.24
CA ALA A 151 -0.45 2.21 -6.83
C ALA A 151 -0.95 3.61 -7.24
N LYS A 152 -2.09 3.68 -7.92
CA LYS A 152 -2.71 4.94 -8.34
C LYS A 152 -3.09 5.83 -7.16
N ILE A 153 -3.73 5.27 -6.14
CA ILE A 153 -4.16 6.04 -4.96
C ILE A 153 -2.96 6.54 -4.17
N ILE A 154 -1.95 5.69 -3.90
CA ILE A 154 -0.82 6.03 -3.03
C ILE A 154 0.21 6.87 -3.77
N PHE A 155 0.62 6.46 -4.96
CA PHE A 155 1.74 7.04 -5.69
C PHE A 155 1.34 7.92 -6.87
N GLY A 156 0.07 7.87 -7.33
CA GLY A 156 -0.39 8.59 -8.52
C GLY A 156 0.07 7.94 -9.83
N GLU A 157 0.63 6.74 -9.77
CA GLU A 157 1.18 6.01 -10.93
C GLU A 157 0.42 4.71 -11.16
N ASP A 158 0.38 4.22 -12.40
CA ASP A 158 -0.06 2.86 -12.69
C ASP A 158 0.93 1.81 -12.15
N LEU A 159 0.45 0.57 -12.01
CA LEU A 159 1.24 -0.55 -11.52
C LEU A 159 2.56 -0.71 -12.27
N MET A 160 2.54 -0.63 -13.61
CA MET A 160 3.71 -0.93 -14.44
C MET A 160 4.80 0.15 -14.34
N SER A 161 4.41 1.38 -14.03
CA SER A 161 5.32 2.50 -13.77
C SER A 161 5.86 2.44 -12.33
N ALA A 162 4.97 2.32 -11.36
CA ALA A 162 5.31 2.35 -9.94
C ALA A 162 6.24 1.19 -9.49
N ARG A 163 6.10 -0.01 -10.11
CA ARG A 163 6.90 -1.18 -9.76
C ARG A 163 8.36 -1.15 -10.26
N LYS A 164 8.72 -0.23 -11.15
CA LYS A 164 10.09 -0.17 -11.72
C LYS A 164 11.15 0.22 -10.70
N ASN A 165 10.75 1.00 -9.71
CA ASN A 165 11.65 1.58 -8.72
C ASN A 165 11.09 1.40 -7.31
N LYS A 166 11.98 1.48 -6.32
CA LYS A 166 11.57 1.67 -4.93
C LYS A 166 10.87 3.01 -4.78
N GLN A 167 9.77 2.98 -4.07
CA GLN A 167 8.97 4.14 -3.72
C GLN A 167 9.24 4.55 -2.27
N PHE A 168 8.85 5.75 -1.90
CA PHE A 168 8.92 6.23 -0.53
C PHE A 168 7.60 6.87 -0.12
N ILE A 169 7.16 6.54 1.09
CA ILE A 169 5.97 7.13 1.69
C ILE A 169 6.43 8.05 2.81
N ASN A 170 6.17 9.34 2.66
CA ASN A 170 6.44 10.33 3.69
C ASN A 170 5.20 10.45 4.59
N HIS A 171 5.37 10.23 5.89
CA HIS A 171 4.32 10.36 6.89
C HIS A 171 4.85 11.08 8.14
N GLY A 172 4.37 12.28 8.37
CA GLY A 172 4.93 13.15 9.41
C GLY A 172 6.41 13.43 9.17
N SER A 173 7.25 13.20 10.17
CA SER A 173 8.72 13.34 10.08
C SER A 173 9.44 12.08 9.59
N CYS A 174 8.71 11.00 9.30
CA CYS A 174 9.28 9.71 8.93
C CYS A 174 9.10 9.41 7.45
N LYS A 175 10.02 8.61 6.92
CA LYS A 175 10.03 8.14 5.54
C LYS A 175 10.13 6.62 5.55
N THR A 176 9.14 5.94 4.96
CA THR A 176 9.13 4.49 4.86
C THR A 176 9.36 4.04 3.43
N GLU A 177 10.27 3.10 3.24
CA GLU A 177 10.54 2.47 1.95
C GLU A 177 9.35 1.59 1.53
N ALA A 178 8.96 1.70 0.27
CA ALA A 178 7.84 0.94 -0.28
C ALA A 178 8.21 0.33 -1.64
N ILE A 179 7.59 -0.78 -1.96
CA ILE A 179 7.55 -1.33 -3.32
C ILE A 179 6.10 -1.52 -3.75
N VAL A 180 5.92 -1.52 -5.06
CA VAL A 180 4.64 -1.86 -5.69
C VAL A 180 4.80 -3.18 -6.45
N THR A 181 3.84 -4.08 -6.32
CA THR A 181 3.86 -5.35 -7.05
C THR A 181 2.45 -5.85 -7.36
N PHE A 182 2.34 -6.96 -8.07
CA PHE A 182 1.07 -7.57 -8.43
C PHE A 182 0.34 -8.10 -7.20
N HIS A 183 -0.99 -7.92 -7.20
CA HIS A 183 -1.85 -8.49 -6.17
C HIS A 183 -1.82 -10.03 -6.23
N PRO A 184 -1.81 -10.75 -5.09
CA PRO A 184 -1.79 -12.22 -5.07
C PRO A 184 -2.84 -12.88 -5.95
N ARG A 185 -4.05 -12.33 -6.04
CA ARG A 185 -5.10 -12.79 -6.93
C ARG A 185 -4.63 -12.85 -8.38
N ILE A 186 -3.99 -11.79 -8.87
CA ILE A 186 -3.48 -11.74 -10.25
C ILE A 186 -2.39 -12.79 -10.48
N LEU A 187 -1.57 -13.07 -9.47
CA LEU A 187 -0.51 -14.08 -9.56
C LEU A 187 -1.07 -15.51 -9.57
N ILE A 188 -2.25 -15.74 -9.00
CA ILE A 188 -2.97 -17.01 -9.09
C ILE A 188 -3.63 -17.14 -10.46
N GLU A 189 -4.35 -16.12 -10.92
CA GLU A 189 -5.04 -16.10 -12.21
C GLU A 189 -4.05 -16.12 -13.39
N ARG A 190 -2.89 -15.50 -13.25
CA ARG A 190 -1.86 -15.33 -14.29
C ARG A 190 -0.47 -15.65 -13.75
N PRO A 191 -0.11 -16.95 -13.62
CA PRO A 191 1.14 -17.39 -12.99
C PRO A 191 2.42 -16.84 -13.63
N LEU A 192 2.38 -16.43 -14.90
CA LEU A 192 3.52 -15.83 -15.61
C LEU A 192 4.05 -14.56 -14.92
N PHE A 193 3.19 -13.82 -14.20
CA PHE A 193 3.62 -12.63 -13.47
C PHE A 193 4.37 -12.92 -12.16
N LYS A 194 4.45 -14.19 -11.71
CA LYS A 194 5.18 -14.55 -10.48
C LYS A 194 6.67 -14.22 -10.56
N ALA A 195 7.28 -14.41 -11.72
CA ALA A 195 8.69 -14.08 -11.94
C ALA A 195 8.93 -12.57 -11.81
N GLU A 196 8.00 -11.75 -12.32
CA GLU A 196 8.07 -10.31 -12.20
C GLU A 196 7.83 -9.84 -10.76
N ALA A 197 6.81 -10.38 -10.08
CA ALA A 197 6.56 -10.09 -8.67
C ALA A 197 7.76 -10.47 -7.78
N TRP A 198 8.45 -11.56 -8.10
CA TRP A 198 9.67 -11.95 -7.40
C TRP A 198 10.79 -10.89 -7.54
N LYS A 199 10.98 -10.33 -8.74
CA LYS A 199 11.94 -9.23 -8.95
C LYS A 199 11.59 -8.01 -8.10
N ASP A 200 10.29 -7.68 -7.99
CA ASP A 200 9.84 -6.56 -7.16
C ASP A 200 10.16 -6.81 -5.68
N LEU A 201 9.84 -8.01 -5.17
CA LEU A 201 10.12 -8.38 -3.79
C LEU A 201 11.62 -8.35 -3.46
N GLN A 202 12.48 -8.77 -4.40
CA GLN A 202 13.92 -8.71 -4.23
C GLN A 202 14.46 -7.28 -4.04
N MET A 203 13.73 -6.25 -4.48
CA MET A 203 14.11 -4.87 -4.21
C MET A 203 14.11 -4.55 -2.70
N LEU A 204 13.23 -5.20 -1.91
CA LEU A 204 13.23 -5.05 -0.45
C LEU A 204 14.36 -5.82 0.25
N THR A 205 14.84 -6.92 -0.33
CA THR A 205 15.87 -7.78 0.27
C THR A 205 17.28 -7.32 -0.05
N ARG A 206 17.48 -6.53 -1.11
CA ARG A 206 18.79 -6.01 -1.53
C ARG A 206 19.33 -4.88 -0.66
N ILE A 207 18.76 -4.65 0.51
CA ILE A 207 19.26 -3.66 1.45
C ILE A 207 19.68 -4.38 2.72
N SER A 208 20.92 -4.61 2.82
CA SER A 208 21.84 -4.63 3.93
C SER A 208 22.95 -5.62 3.63
N ALA A 209 23.81 -5.29 2.69
CA ALA A 209 25.20 -5.61 2.89
C ALA A 209 25.78 -4.42 3.64
N PRO A 210 26.40 -4.63 4.80
CA PRO A 210 27.09 -3.58 5.56
C PRO A 210 28.20 -2.92 4.74
#